data_6aa99c44e46c61d4f65aeba1135fe2eb
#
_entry.id   6aa99c44e46c61d4f65aeba1135fe2eb
#
_cell.length_a   1.000
_cell.length_b   1.000
_cell.length_c   1.000
_cell.angle_alpha   90.00
_cell.angle_beta   90.00
_cell.angle_gamma   90.00
#
_symmetry.space_group_name_H-M   'P 1'
#
loop_
_entity.id
_entity.type
_entity.pdbx_description
1 polymer ?
#
loop_
_entity_poly.entity_id
_entity_poly.type
_entity_poly.pdbx_seq_one_letter_code
_entity_poly.pdbx_strand_id
1 'polypeptide(L)'
;MALIVSKIKTFNNLSIEELNRLSRITGECMSQSDISRYPVPELNTLPEDIQCRILEVQEKAGFIPNVFLTLAHRPAEFRAFFAYHDAIMEREESTLTPAEKEMIIVATSAANGCQYCVVAHGALLRIFAKEPLLADQIAINYLHAPISPRQKAMMDFAMSLSQSPEVISEDDYEALYMHGFDDEDIWDIAGITAFFGLSNRMAIITSMQANREFYTMAREPRDAS
;
A
#
# COMPACT_ATOMS: atom_id res chain seq x y z
N MET A 1 32.16 23.29 17.78
CA MET A 1 32.33 22.03 18.56
C MET A 1 31.84 22.12 20.01
N ALA A 2 31.97 23.26 20.70
CA ALA A 2 31.55 23.38 22.10
C ALA A 2 30.00 23.38 22.32
N LEU A 3 29.20 23.82 21.36
CA LEU A 3 27.72 23.82 21.45
C LEU A 3 27.08 22.43 21.29
N ILE A 4 27.73 21.51 20.63
CA ILE A 4 27.23 20.14 20.42
C ILE A 4 27.45 19.28 21.68
N VAL A 5 28.58 19.48 22.37
CA VAL A 5 28.93 18.73 23.59
C VAL A 5 28.06 19.16 24.79
N SER A 6 27.59 20.43 24.84
CA SER A 6 26.66 20.89 25.88
C SER A 6 25.27 20.28 25.77
N LYS A 7 24.76 20.00 24.57
CA LYS A 7 23.45 19.38 24.38
C LYS A 7 23.42 17.86 24.74
N ILE A 8 24.56 17.18 24.61
CA ILE A 8 24.64 15.74 24.90
C ILE A 8 24.59 15.47 26.42
N LYS A 9 25.05 16.40 27.28
CA LYS A 9 25.01 16.25 28.74
C LYS A 9 23.61 16.43 29.36
N THR A 10 22.68 17.07 28.64
CA THR A 10 21.31 17.32 29.14
C THR A 10 20.36 16.12 28.90
N PHE A 11 20.71 15.20 28.01
CA PHE A 11 19.87 14.03 27.69
C PHE A 11 20.01 12.85 28.67
N ASN A 12 21.11 12.79 29.43
CA ASN A 12 21.36 11.63 30.31
C ASN A 12 20.54 11.60 31.62
N ASN A 13 19.66 12.59 31.87
CA ASN A 13 18.83 12.66 33.07
C ASN A 13 17.33 12.74 32.79
N LEU A 14 16.90 12.49 31.57
CA LEU A 14 15.47 12.48 31.23
C LEU A 14 14.86 11.10 31.51
N SER A 15 13.68 11.10 32.15
CA SER A 15 12.91 9.87 32.30
C SER A 15 12.46 9.29 30.96
N ILE A 16 12.17 8.01 30.91
CA ILE A 16 11.65 7.31 29.72
C ILE A 16 10.39 8.02 29.17
N GLU A 17 9.53 8.55 30.06
CA GLU A 17 8.34 9.31 29.66
C GLU A 17 8.68 10.64 28.99
N GLU A 18 9.70 11.35 29.48
CA GLU A 18 10.16 12.62 28.88
C GLU A 18 10.83 12.38 27.52
N LEU A 19 11.61 11.31 27.39
CA LEU A 19 12.20 10.89 26.11
C LEU A 19 11.12 10.52 25.09
N ASN A 20 10.09 9.79 25.50
CA ASN A 20 8.94 9.44 24.66
C ASN A 20 8.08 10.67 24.28
N ARG A 21 8.03 11.70 25.14
CA ARG A 21 7.34 12.94 24.84
C ARG A 21 8.12 13.81 23.86
N LEU A 22 9.45 13.87 24.00
CA LEU A 22 10.34 14.60 23.09
C LEU A 22 10.40 13.97 21.71
N SER A 23 10.45 12.65 21.59
CA SER A 23 10.42 11.93 20.31
C SER A 23 9.13 12.20 19.52
N ARG A 24 8.01 12.42 20.19
CA ARG A 24 6.73 12.82 19.58
C ARG A 24 6.74 14.25 19.04
N ILE A 25 7.59 15.13 19.60
CA ILE A 25 7.65 16.56 19.24
C ILE A 25 8.72 16.81 18.18
N THR A 26 9.84 16.07 18.21
CA THR A 26 11.00 16.32 17.35
C THR A 26 10.98 15.56 16.02
N GLY A 27 10.03 14.64 15.81
CA GLY A 27 10.00 13.82 14.60
C GLY A 27 11.23 12.93 14.46
N GLU A 28 11.95 12.65 15.55
CA GLU A 28 13.11 11.76 15.52
C GLU A 28 12.66 10.37 15.06
N CYS A 29 13.34 9.90 14.04
CA CYS A 29 13.17 8.63 13.37
C CYS A 29 12.92 7.51 14.38
N MET A 30 11.72 6.94 14.37
CA MET A 30 11.39 5.73 15.14
C MET A 30 12.49 4.69 14.87
N SER A 31 12.92 3.97 15.88
CA SER A 31 13.94 2.93 15.72
C SER A 31 13.49 1.94 14.66
N GLN A 32 14.43 1.35 13.91
CA GLN A 32 14.15 0.39 12.81
C GLN A 32 13.32 -0.84 13.23
N SER A 33 12.97 -0.98 14.49
CA SER A 33 12.14 -2.05 15.05
C SER A 33 10.64 -1.74 15.08
N ASP A 34 10.24 -0.46 14.90
CA ASP A 34 8.83 -0.08 15.08
C ASP A 34 8.11 -0.10 13.72
N ILE A 35 7.45 -1.20 13.40
CA ILE A 35 6.68 -1.37 12.15
C ILE A 35 5.36 -0.60 12.16
N SER A 36 4.92 -0.12 13.32
CA SER A 36 3.70 0.66 13.51
C SER A 36 3.81 1.52 14.76
N ARG A 37 3.10 2.68 14.77
CA ARG A 37 2.96 3.47 16.00
C ARG A 37 2.03 2.80 17.03
N TYR A 38 1.24 1.81 16.63
CA TYR A 38 0.38 1.03 17.51
C TYR A 38 1.08 -0.26 17.89
N PRO A 39 0.76 -0.83 19.08
CA PRO A 39 1.33 -2.11 19.51
C PRO A 39 1.04 -3.20 18.48
N VAL A 40 2.09 -3.92 18.10
CA VAL A 40 1.99 -5.12 17.29
C VAL A 40 1.90 -6.32 18.22
N PRO A 41 0.81 -7.09 18.19
CA PRO A 41 0.66 -8.25 19.06
C PRO A 41 1.64 -9.36 18.67
N GLU A 42 2.08 -10.12 19.66
CA GLU A 42 2.84 -11.35 19.45
C GLU A 42 1.97 -12.36 18.70
N LEU A 43 2.54 -13.02 17.68
CA LEU A 43 1.80 -13.91 16.78
C LEU A 43 1.03 -15.00 17.56
N ASN A 44 1.67 -15.61 18.57
CA ASN A 44 1.10 -16.65 19.40
C ASN A 44 -0.05 -16.19 20.33
N THR A 45 -0.28 -14.89 20.45
CA THR A 45 -1.39 -14.31 21.24
C THR A 45 -2.62 -13.99 20.39
N LEU A 46 -2.49 -14.07 19.08
CA LEU A 46 -3.57 -13.79 18.14
C LEU A 46 -4.58 -14.96 18.08
N PRO A 47 -5.83 -14.70 17.65
CA PRO A 47 -6.76 -15.78 17.29
C PRO A 47 -6.17 -16.70 16.22
N GLU A 48 -6.48 -18.01 16.30
CA GLU A 48 -5.91 -19.05 15.45
C GLU A 48 -6.09 -18.79 13.94
N ASP A 49 -7.26 -18.30 13.53
CA ASP A 49 -7.55 -17.96 12.13
C ASP A 49 -6.65 -16.84 11.59
N ILE A 50 -6.31 -15.87 12.42
CA ILE A 50 -5.39 -14.78 12.06
C ILE A 50 -3.95 -15.28 12.00
N GLN A 51 -3.54 -16.12 12.96
CA GLN A 51 -2.24 -16.77 12.93
C GLN A 51 -2.06 -17.57 11.63
N CYS A 52 -3.03 -18.42 11.29
CA CYS A 52 -3.01 -19.21 10.06
C CYS A 52 -2.85 -18.31 8.83
N ARG A 53 -3.67 -17.26 8.69
CA ARG A 53 -3.61 -16.33 7.56
C ARG A 53 -2.23 -15.65 7.44
N ILE A 54 -1.65 -15.22 8.55
CA ILE A 54 -0.31 -14.58 8.56
C ILE A 54 0.77 -15.58 8.13
N LEU A 55 0.71 -16.82 8.63
CA LEU A 55 1.69 -17.86 8.32
C LEU A 55 1.59 -18.32 6.86
N GLU A 56 0.37 -18.44 6.30
CA GLU A 56 0.16 -18.74 4.88
C GLU A 56 0.80 -17.67 3.98
N VAL A 57 0.66 -16.40 4.33
CA VAL A 57 1.27 -15.31 3.58
C VAL A 57 2.79 -15.33 3.73
N GLN A 58 3.30 -15.62 4.93
CA GLN A 58 4.74 -15.78 5.15
C GLN A 58 5.33 -16.91 4.29
N GLU A 59 4.64 -18.04 4.19
CA GLU A 59 5.08 -19.17 3.37
C GLU A 59 5.15 -18.79 1.88
N LYS A 60 4.15 -18.05 1.38
CA LYS A 60 4.09 -17.63 -0.03
C LYS A 60 5.08 -16.53 -0.37
N ALA A 61 5.24 -15.54 0.50
CA ALA A 61 6.05 -14.35 0.24
C ALA A 61 7.51 -14.48 0.73
N GLY A 62 7.79 -15.41 1.66
CA GLY A 62 9.08 -15.55 2.32
C GLY A 62 9.28 -14.62 3.53
N PHE A 63 8.34 -13.75 3.81
CA PHE A 63 8.32 -12.83 4.96
C PHE A 63 6.87 -12.46 5.32
N ILE A 64 6.68 -11.86 6.49
CA ILE A 64 5.36 -11.33 6.89
C ILE A 64 5.27 -9.86 6.48
N PRO A 65 4.35 -9.48 5.56
CA PRO A 65 4.14 -8.06 5.25
C PRO A 65 3.62 -7.30 6.48
N ASN A 66 4.17 -6.14 6.75
CA ASN A 66 3.88 -5.37 7.96
C ASN A 66 2.41 -4.94 8.08
N VAL A 67 1.64 -4.91 6.98
CA VAL A 67 0.19 -4.67 7.03
C VAL A 67 -0.55 -5.72 7.85
N PHE A 68 -0.15 -7.00 7.74
CA PHE A 68 -0.75 -8.08 8.53
C PHE A 68 -0.49 -7.91 10.03
N LEU A 69 0.75 -7.59 10.39
CA LEU A 69 1.13 -7.38 11.78
C LEU A 69 0.48 -6.11 12.36
N THR A 70 0.45 -5.03 11.58
CA THR A 70 -0.14 -3.76 12.03
C THR A 70 -1.64 -3.87 12.24
N LEU A 71 -2.37 -4.48 11.28
CA LEU A 71 -3.82 -4.63 11.37
C LEU A 71 -4.26 -5.70 12.38
N ALA A 72 -3.39 -6.67 12.72
CA ALA A 72 -3.67 -7.66 13.75
C ALA A 72 -3.87 -7.04 15.15
N HIS A 73 -3.50 -5.76 15.34
CA HIS A 73 -3.86 -4.96 16.52
C HIS A 73 -5.36 -5.00 16.81
N ARG A 74 -6.20 -5.13 15.78
CA ARG A 74 -7.67 -5.21 15.89
C ARG A 74 -8.22 -6.41 15.12
N PRO A 75 -8.31 -7.58 15.74
CA PRO A 75 -8.67 -8.85 15.08
C PRO A 75 -9.96 -8.80 14.26
N ALA A 76 -11.00 -8.11 14.72
CA ALA A 76 -12.26 -8.01 13.99
C ALA A 76 -12.11 -7.17 12.71
N GLU A 77 -11.38 -6.06 12.80
CA GLU A 77 -11.10 -5.19 11.65
C GLU A 77 -10.15 -5.87 10.64
N PHE A 78 -9.16 -6.63 11.14
CA PHE A 78 -8.28 -7.46 10.31
C PHE A 78 -9.10 -8.41 9.39
N ARG A 79 -10.04 -9.14 9.98
CA ARG A 79 -10.89 -10.07 9.22
C ARG A 79 -11.71 -9.35 8.14
N ALA A 80 -12.37 -8.26 8.51
CA ALA A 80 -13.20 -7.49 7.59
C ALA A 80 -12.37 -6.88 6.46
N PHE A 81 -11.18 -6.34 6.79
CA PHE A 81 -10.26 -5.74 5.82
C PHE A 81 -9.80 -6.76 4.79
N PHE A 82 -9.27 -7.90 5.23
CA PHE A 82 -8.75 -8.91 4.31
C PHE A 82 -9.87 -9.67 3.60
N ALA A 83 -11.04 -9.85 4.21
CA ALA A 83 -12.18 -10.46 3.51
C ALA A 83 -12.65 -9.57 2.34
N TYR A 84 -12.70 -8.26 2.50
CA TYR A 84 -13.05 -7.36 1.40
C TYR A 84 -11.92 -7.25 0.37
N HIS A 85 -10.67 -7.17 0.82
CA HIS A 85 -9.51 -7.22 -0.08
C HIS A 85 -9.56 -8.43 -1.00
N ASP A 86 -9.73 -9.63 -0.44
CA ASP A 86 -9.74 -10.86 -1.21
C ASP A 86 -10.93 -10.88 -2.19
N ALA A 87 -12.11 -10.41 -1.76
CA ALA A 87 -13.30 -10.35 -2.62
C ALA A 87 -13.12 -9.49 -3.87
N ILE A 88 -12.36 -8.38 -3.79
CA ILE A 88 -12.14 -7.50 -4.95
C ILE A 88 -10.87 -7.86 -5.74
N MET A 89 -9.81 -8.33 -5.06
CA MET A 89 -8.55 -8.60 -5.73
C MET A 89 -8.50 -9.99 -6.38
N GLU A 90 -9.19 -10.98 -5.79
CA GLU A 90 -9.19 -12.38 -6.23
C GLU A 90 -10.47 -12.77 -6.98
N ARG A 91 -11.33 -11.81 -7.37
CA ARG A 91 -12.54 -12.06 -8.14
C ARG A 91 -12.22 -12.75 -9.47
N GLU A 92 -12.72 -13.98 -9.68
CA GLU A 92 -12.41 -14.81 -10.84
C GLU A 92 -13.00 -14.25 -12.15
N GLU A 93 -14.20 -13.62 -12.07
CA GLU A 93 -14.89 -13.04 -13.23
C GLU A 93 -14.35 -11.66 -13.65
N SER A 94 -13.40 -11.09 -12.93
CA SER A 94 -12.80 -9.80 -13.26
C SER A 94 -12.03 -9.88 -14.57
N THR A 95 -12.28 -8.96 -15.50
CA THR A 95 -11.49 -8.84 -16.72
C THR A 95 -10.21 -8.04 -16.53
N LEU A 96 -10.07 -7.34 -15.40
CA LEU A 96 -8.84 -6.64 -15.05
C LEU A 96 -7.73 -7.64 -14.73
N THR A 97 -6.63 -7.51 -15.44
CA THR A 97 -5.43 -8.30 -15.14
C THR A 97 -4.86 -7.96 -13.75
N PRO A 98 -4.14 -8.88 -13.09
CA PRO A 98 -3.46 -8.56 -11.83
C PRO A 98 -2.56 -7.31 -11.92
N ALA A 99 -1.90 -7.09 -13.06
CA ALA A 99 -1.09 -5.89 -13.28
C ALA A 99 -1.94 -4.62 -13.32
N GLU A 100 -3.11 -4.64 -13.97
CA GLU A 100 -4.02 -3.49 -14.03
C GLU A 100 -4.59 -3.14 -12.66
N LYS A 101 -4.98 -4.13 -11.84
CA LYS A 101 -5.39 -3.92 -10.46
C LYS A 101 -4.28 -3.21 -9.66
N GLU A 102 -3.04 -3.66 -9.80
CA GLU A 102 -1.89 -3.04 -9.11
C GLU A 102 -1.54 -1.65 -9.67
N MET A 103 -1.75 -1.37 -10.95
CA MET A 103 -1.60 -0.02 -11.52
C MET A 103 -2.52 0.98 -10.84
N ILE A 104 -3.81 0.64 -10.67
CA ILE A 104 -4.80 1.47 -9.96
C ILE A 104 -4.29 1.77 -8.54
N ILE A 105 -3.85 0.72 -7.83
CA ILE A 105 -3.39 0.84 -6.44
C ILE A 105 -2.16 1.76 -6.34
N VAL A 106 -1.16 1.55 -7.18
CA VAL A 106 0.10 2.32 -7.14
C VAL A 106 -0.16 3.80 -7.43
N ALA A 107 -0.92 4.13 -8.47
CA ALA A 107 -1.18 5.52 -8.83
C ALA A 107 -2.00 6.26 -7.77
N THR A 108 -3.13 5.67 -7.34
CA THR A 108 -4.01 6.29 -6.34
C THR A 108 -3.32 6.40 -4.98
N SER A 109 -2.49 5.40 -4.61
CA SER A 109 -1.70 5.45 -3.38
C SER A 109 -0.60 6.49 -3.42
N ALA A 110 0.03 6.71 -4.58
CA ALA A 110 1.02 7.77 -4.78
C ALA A 110 0.38 9.16 -4.64
N ALA A 111 -0.78 9.38 -5.26
CA ALA A 111 -1.56 10.60 -5.13
C ALA A 111 -2.01 10.87 -3.67
N ASN A 112 -2.32 9.82 -2.91
CA ASN A 112 -2.67 9.90 -1.49
C ASN A 112 -1.44 9.99 -0.56
N GLY A 113 -0.20 9.92 -1.07
CA GLY A 113 1.03 9.99 -0.28
C GLY A 113 1.29 8.77 0.61
N CYS A 114 0.72 7.60 0.28
CA CYS A 114 0.90 6.37 1.05
C CYS A 114 2.20 5.64 0.66
N GLN A 115 3.29 5.92 1.38
CA GLN A 115 4.57 5.26 1.11
C GLN A 115 4.47 3.73 1.21
N TYR A 116 3.83 3.19 2.25
CA TYR A 116 3.67 1.75 2.42
C TYR A 116 3.04 1.11 1.18
N CYS A 117 1.90 1.65 0.76
CA CYS A 117 1.12 1.08 -0.33
C CYS A 117 1.86 1.19 -1.67
N VAL A 118 2.50 2.33 -1.96
CA VAL A 118 3.31 2.51 -3.18
C VAL A 118 4.45 1.50 -3.24
N VAL A 119 5.14 1.27 -2.12
CA VAL A 119 6.28 0.35 -2.08
C VAL A 119 5.83 -1.10 -2.20
N ALA A 120 4.83 -1.51 -1.41
CA ALA A 120 4.35 -2.90 -1.39
C ALA A 120 3.68 -3.28 -2.72
N HIS A 121 2.72 -2.49 -3.19
CA HIS A 121 2.00 -2.74 -4.44
C HIS A 121 2.85 -2.45 -5.69
N GLY A 122 3.81 -1.54 -5.59
CA GLY A 122 4.83 -1.37 -6.62
C GLY A 122 5.67 -2.63 -6.84
N ALA A 123 5.97 -3.38 -5.78
CA ALA A 123 6.63 -4.68 -5.91
C ALA A 123 5.75 -5.71 -6.62
N LEU A 124 4.45 -5.78 -6.27
CA LEU A 124 3.49 -6.67 -6.93
C LEU A 124 3.30 -6.29 -8.39
N LEU A 125 3.19 -4.99 -8.69
CA LEU A 125 3.11 -4.52 -10.08
C LEU A 125 4.31 -4.96 -10.92
N ARG A 126 5.53 -4.82 -10.40
CA ARG A 126 6.74 -5.32 -11.09
C ARG A 126 6.69 -6.82 -11.37
N ILE A 127 6.16 -7.60 -10.41
CA ILE A 127 6.00 -9.06 -10.57
C ILE A 127 4.99 -9.39 -11.66
N PHE A 128 3.79 -8.79 -11.61
CA PHE A 128 2.70 -9.13 -12.51
C PHE A 128 2.90 -8.57 -13.93
N ALA A 129 3.39 -7.33 -14.05
CA ALA A 129 3.70 -6.72 -15.34
C ALA A 129 4.98 -7.27 -15.96
N LYS A 130 5.88 -7.88 -15.18
CA LYS A 130 7.23 -8.30 -15.59
C LYS A 130 8.07 -7.15 -16.17
N GLU A 131 7.80 -5.95 -15.69
CA GLU A 131 8.43 -4.70 -16.10
C GLU A 131 8.99 -3.97 -14.87
N PRO A 132 10.32 -3.99 -14.66
CA PRO A 132 10.93 -3.49 -13.42
C PRO A 132 10.75 -1.99 -13.17
N LEU A 133 10.53 -1.18 -14.22
CA LEU A 133 10.45 0.27 -14.12
C LEU A 133 9.02 0.80 -14.06
N LEU A 134 8.03 -0.01 -14.47
CA LEU A 134 6.65 0.45 -14.65
C LEU A 134 6.04 1.02 -13.37
N ALA A 135 6.29 0.39 -12.24
CA ALA A 135 5.75 0.84 -10.96
C ALA A 135 6.24 2.24 -10.56
N ASP A 136 7.53 2.53 -10.78
CA ASP A 136 8.10 3.83 -10.48
C ASP A 136 7.55 4.90 -11.44
N GLN A 137 7.41 4.57 -12.74
CA GLN A 137 6.83 5.46 -13.74
C GLN A 137 5.38 5.83 -13.41
N ILE A 138 4.57 4.84 -13.05
CA ILE A 138 3.16 5.05 -12.64
C ILE A 138 3.08 5.88 -11.36
N ALA A 139 3.88 5.57 -10.35
CA ALA A 139 3.87 6.30 -9.09
C ALA A 139 4.26 7.78 -9.26
N ILE A 140 5.19 8.09 -10.17
CA ILE A 140 5.62 9.46 -10.45
C ILE A 140 4.60 10.19 -11.32
N ASN A 141 4.24 9.61 -12.47
CA ASN A 141 3.27 10.19 -13.38
C ASN A 141 2.81 9.15 -14.42
N TYR A 142 1.66 8.50 -14.19
CA TYR A 142 1.12 7.48 -15.08
C TYR A 142 0.83 7.98 -16.50
N LEU A 143 0.60 9.29 -16.68
CA LEU A 143 0.35 9.88 -18.00
C LEU A 143 1.52 9.71 -18.97
N HIS A 144 2.73 9.57 -18.44
CA HIS A 144 3.96 9.36 -19.21
C HIS A 144 4.47 7.90 -19.13
N ALA A 145 3.78 7.02 -18.42
CA ALA A 145 4.13 5.60 -18.39
C ALA A 145 3.80 4.92 -19.74
N PRO A 146 4.56 3.88 -20.13
CA PRO A 146 4.33 3.15 -21.38
C PRO A 146 3.17 2.16 -21.24
N ILE A 147 1.97 2.68 -21.01
CA ILE A 147 0.73 1.94 -20.83
C ILE A 147 -0.20 2.12 -22.04
N SER A 148 -1.10 1.15 -22.27
CA SER A 148 -2.04 1.20 -23.38
C SER A 148 -3.10 2.30 -23.19
N PRO A 149 -3.77 2.74 -24.28
CA PRO A 149 -4.90 3.67 -24.17
C PRO A 149 -6.02 3.17 -23.26
N ARG A 150 -6.30 1.85 -23.26
CA ARG A 150 -7.25 1.22 -22.34
C ARG A 150 -6.82 1.40 -20.87
N GLN A 151 -5.57 1.10 -20.58
CA GLN A 151 -5.04 1.28 -19.22
C GLN A 151 -5.01 2.75 -18.80
N LYS A 152 -4.76 3.66 -19.76
CA LYS A 152 -4.79 5.09 -19.46
C LYS A 152 -6.19 5.57 -19.08
N ALA A 153 -7.23 5.17 -19.82
CA ALA A 153 -8.63 5.49 -19.50
C ALA A 153 -9.02 4.94 -18.11
N MET A 154 -8.64 3.70 -17.80
CA MET A 154 -8.82 3.10 -16.48
C MET A 154 -8.16 3.94 -15.37
N MET A 155 -6.93 4.39 -15.62
CA MET A 155 -6.18 5.19 -14.65
C MET A 155 -6.76 6.59 -14.47
N ASP A 156 -7.21 7.23 -15.56
CA ASP A 156 -7.87 8.54 -15.54
C ASP A 156 -9.12 8.49 -14.68
N PHE A 157 -9.97 7.46 -14.85
CA PHE A 157 -11.15 7.24 -14.03
C PHE A 157 -10.81 6.99 -12.56
N ALA A 158 -9.88 6.06 -12.28
CA ALA A 158 -9.48 5.74 -10.91
C ALA A 158 -8.89 6.95 -10.18
N MET A 159 -8.12 7.78 -10.88
CA MET A 159 -7.54 9.00 -10.31
C MET A 159 -8.62 10.06 -10.04
N SER A 160 -9.56 10.27 -10.96
CA SER A 160 -10.71 11.17 -10.75
C SER A 160 -11.53 10.73 -9.54
N LEU A 161 -11.88 9.43 -9.47
CA LEU A 161 -12.63 8.87 -8.34
C LEU A 161 -11.87 8.98 -7.01
N SER A 162 -10.56 8.81 -7.01
CA SER A 162 -9.73 8.91 -5.80
C SER A 162 -9.59 10.33 -5.27
N GLN A 163 -9.49 11.34 -6.15
CA GLN A 163 -9.12 12.70 -5.80
C GLN A 163 -10.32 13.66 -5.74
N SER A 164 -11.32 13.43 -6.57
CA SER A 164 -12.46 14.32 -6.77
C SER A 164 -13.70 13.50 -7.17
N PRO A 165 -14.23 12.62 -6.30
CA PRO A 165 -15.34 11.73 -6.66
C PRO A 165 -16.61 12.47 -7.07
N GLU A 166 -16.75 13.73 -6.68
CA GLU A 166 -17.90 14.58 -7.00
C GLU A 166 -17.93 15.05 -8.46
N VAL A 167 -16.84 14.89 -9.22
CA VAL A 167 -16.81 15.29 -10.64
C VAL A 167 -17.14 14.13 -11.60
N ILE A 168 -17.25 12.90 -11.10
CA ILE A 168 -17.57 11.73 -11.93
C ILE A 168 -18.94 11.93 -12.60
N SER A 169 -18.97 11.72 -13.91
CA SER A 169 -20.13 11.97 -14.78
C SER A 169 -20.35 10.81 -15.75
N GLU A 170 -21.44 10.83 -16.52
CA GLU A 170 -21.70 9.86 -17.58
C GLU A 170 -20.58 9.83 -18.65
N ASP A 171 -19.95 10.97 -18.93
CA ASP A 171 -18.84 11.04 -19.89
C ASP A 171 -17.65 10.16 -19.48
N ASP A 172 -17.43 10.00 -18.16
CA ASP A 172 -16.36 9.14 -17.64
C ASP A 172 -16.68 7.66 -17.85
N TYR A 173 -17.95 7.25 -17.73
CA TYR A 173 -18.40 5.90 -18.05
C TYR A 173 -18.31 5.63 -19.55
N GLU A 174 -18.77 6.58 -20.38
CA GLU A 174 -18.66 6.45 -21.84
C GLU A 174 -17.21 6.30 -22.30
N ALA A 175 -16.27 7.05 -21.69
CA ALA A 175 -14.85 6.93 -21.98
C ALA A 175 -14.33 5.51 -21.67
N LEU A 176 -14.77 4.89 -20.58
CA LEU A 176 -14.40 3.51 -20.26
C LEU A 176 -15.02 2.50 -21.23
N TYR A 177 -16.32 2.64 -21.58
CA TYR A 177 -16.98 1.77 -22.58
C TYR A 177 -16.30 1.82 -23.93
N MET A 178 -15.85 3.00 -24.40
CA MET A 178 -15.09 3.16 -25.64
C MET A 178 -13.76 2.39 -25.63
N HIS A 179 -13.22 2.10 -24.46
CA HIS A 179 -12.00 1.32 -24.27
C HIS A 179 -12.25 -0.15 -23.90
N GLY A 180 -13.52 -0.61 -24.03
CA GLY A 180 -13.89 -2.02 -23.86
C GLY A 180 -14.03 -2.50 -22.43
N PHE A 181 -14.24 -1.57 -21.48
CA PHE A 181 -14.69 -1.90 -20.14
C PHE A 181 -16.22 -2.02 -20.12
N ASP A 182 -16.76 -2.88 -19.26
CA ASP A 182 -18.18 -2.97 -18.98
C ASP A 182 -18.50 -2.49 -17.53
N ASP A 183 -19.77 -2.56 -17.13
CA ASP A 183 -20.21 -2.10 -15.81
C ASP A 183 -19.54 -2.85 -14.66
N GLU A 184 -19.26 -4.13 -14.84
CA GLU A 184 -18.59 -4.97 -13.83
C GLU A 184 -17.11 -4.59 -13.70
N ASP A 185 -16.45 -4.28 -14.82
CA ASP A 185 -15.08 -3.75 -14.82
C ASP A 185 -15.01 -2.39 -14.11
N ILE A 186 -15.97 -1.50 -14.38
CA ILE A 186 -16.05 -0.19 -13.73
C ILE A 186 -16.28 -0.36 -12.23
N TRP A 187 -17.14 -1.31 -11.85
CA TRP A 187 -17.32 -1.67 -10.43
C TRP A 187 -16.02 -2.12 -9.79
N ASP A 188 -15.25 -2.99 -10.46
CA ASP A 188 -13.95 -3.46 -9.96
C ASP A 188 -12.96 -2.31 -9.80
N ILE A 189 -12.82 -1.43 -10.82
CA ILE A 189 -11.97 -0.23 -10.75
C ILE A 189 -12.35 0.65 -9.56
N ALA A 190 -13.66 0.91 -9.40
CA ALA A 190 -14.18 1.73 -8.31
C ALA A 190 -13.97 1.07 -6.95
N GLY A 191 -14.24 -0.23 -6.82
CA GLY A 191 -14.04 -1.00 -5.59
C GLY A 191 -12.60 -1.00 -5.13
N ILE A 192 -11.65 -1.24 -6.03
CA ILE A 192 -10.21 -1.19 -5.75
C ILE A 192 -9.80 0.22 -5.31
N THR A 193 -10.23 1.25 -6.06
CA THR A 193 -9.91 2.65 -5.73
C THR A 193 -10.42 3.04 -4.34
N ALA A 194 -11.66 2.70 -4.01
CA ALA A 194 -12.29 3.03 -2.72
C ALA A 194 -11.61 2.27 -1.57
N PHE A 195 -11.36 0.98 -1.74
CA PHE A 195 -10.69 0.16 -0.73
C PHE A 195 -9.28 0.66 -0.42
N PHE A 196 -8.49 0.98 -1.46
CA PHE A 196 -7.15 1.51 -1.24
C PHE A 196 -7.16 2.94 -0.73
N GLY A 197 -8.22 3.71 -0.96
CA GLY A 197 -8.46 4.97 -0.26
C GLY A 197 -8.56 4.77 1.27
N LEU A 198 -9.23 3.73 1.74
CA LEU A 198 -9.26 3.30 3.15
C LEU A 198 -7.88 2.80 3.59
N SER A 199 -7.29 1.86 2.85
CA SER A 199 -5.98 1.25 3.17
C SER A 199 -4.87 2.29 3.32
N ASN A 200 -4.80 3.27 2.40
CA ASN A 200 -3.81 4.35 2.46
C ASN A 200 -3.92 5.15 3.77
N ARG A 201 -5.14 5.50 4.18
CA ARG A 201 -5.37 6.26 5.42
C ARG A 201 -4.98 5.45 6.64
N MET A 202 -5.30 4.15 6.66
CA MET A 202 -4.90 3.27 7.75
C MET A 202 -3.37 3.12 7.81
N ALA A 203 -2.69 2.92 6.70
CA ALA A 203 -1.23 2.83 6.66
C ALA A 203 -0.56 4.12 7.15
N ILE A 204 -1.07 5.29 6.74
CA ILE A 204 -0.54 6.59 7.13
C ILE A 204 -0.74 6.83 8.64
N ILE A 205 -1.97 6.68 9.16
CA ILE A 205 -2.25 6.98 10.57
C ILE A 205 -1.58 6.01 11.53
N THR A 206 -1.33 4.78 11.11
CA THR A 206 -0.60 3.79 11.90
C THR A 206 0.91 3.93 11.78
N SER A 207 1.41 4.83 10.93
CA SER A 207 2.84 4.99 10.60
C SER A 207 3.47 3.67 10.13
N MET A 208 2.70 2.89 9.35
CA MET A 208 3.10 1.57 8.87
C MET A 208 4.37 1.65 8.02
N GLN A 209 5.40 0.89 8.42
CA GLN A 209 6.67 0.84 7.70
C GLN A 209 6.63 -0.25 6.63
N ALA A 210 7.10 0.08 5.43
CA ALA A 210 7.22 -0.91 4.37
C ALA A 210 8.36 -1.89 4.65
N ASN A 211 8.11 -3.18 4.41
CA ASN A 211 9.15 -4.21 4.49
C ASN A 211 10.27 -3.92 3.49
N ARG A 212 11.50 -4.19 3.89
CA ARG A 212 12.69 -3.95 3.04
C ARG A 212 12.68 -4.78 1.76
N GLU A 213 12.13 -5.98 1.84
CA GLU A 213 11.99 -6.93 0.75
C GLU A 213 11.24 -6.31 -0.44
N PHE A 214 10.18 -5.54 -0.20
CA PHE A 214 9.42 -4.89 -1.27
C PHE A 214 10.24 -3.90 -2.11
N TYR A 215 11.25 -3.25 -1.53
CA TYR A 215 12.06 -2.28 -2.25
C TYR A 215 12.93 -2.91 -3.35
N THR A 216 13.33 -4.16 -3.18
CA THR A 216 14.22 -4.88 -4.10
C THR A 216 13.51 -5.90 -4.96
N MET A 217 12.30 -6.32 -4.58
CA MET A 217 11.56 -7.39 -5.24
C MET A 217 11.28 -7.06 -6.72
N ALA A 218 11.66 -7.97 -7.62
CA ALA A 218 11.50 -7.88 -9.06
C ALA A 218 12.07 -6.57 -9.71
N ARG A 219 13.14 -6.02 -9.15
CA ARG A 219 13.87 -4.88 -9.72
C ARG A 219 14.84 -5.28 -10.84
N GLU A 220 15.41 -6.46 -10.75
CA GLU A 220 16.27 -7.01 -11.80
C GLU A 220 15.41 -7.76 -12.83
N PRO A 221 15.72 -7.62 -14.13
CA PRO A 221 15.09 -8.46 -15.15
C PRO A 221 15.37 -9.92 -14.83
N ARG A 222 14.36 -10.79 -14.94
CA ARG A 222 14.65 -12.23 -14.91
C ARG A 222 15.46 -12.57 -16.14
N ASP A 223 16.66 -13.10 -15.95
CA ASP A 223 17.44 -13.65 -17.07
C ASP A 223 16.55 -14.59 -17.86
N ALA A 224 16.51 -14.39 -19.18
CA ALA A 224 15.79 -15.27 -20.10
C ALA A 224 16.54 -16.61 -20.12
N SER A 225 16.11 -17.53 -19.26
CA SER A 225 16.59 -18.91 -19.22
C SER A 225 15.83 -19.77 -20.21
#